data_127c070cdbc35d1e0da479bc5703119e
#
_entry.id   127c070cdbc35d1e0da479bc5703119e
#
_cell.length_a   1.000
_cell.length_b   1.000
_cell.length_c   1.000
_cell.angle_alpha   90.00
_cell.angle_beta   90.00
_cell.angle_gamma   90.00
#
_symmetry.space_group_name_H-M   'P 1'
#
loop_
_entity.id
_entity.type
_entity.pdbx_description
1 polymer ?
#
loop_
_entity_poly.entity_id
_entity_poly.type
_entity_poly.pdbx_seq_one_letter_code
_entity_poly.pdbx_strand_id
1 'polypeptide(L)'
;MTNASASDNNDTVTVLHTNDVHGHIVEGDYNGVIGDALLSGIANDTRSKGTTLVFDSGDSFQGLPISNSSKGEDMAAVMNAVGFDAMTVGNHEFDFGLDQLRRLSKQINFPIITSNVYVNGVRLFQPSTIVDKTPGIDGDEVVVIGVMTPETATKTHPRNLPGVSFTDPITEVKAVVDQVESNARAEGKDYKTYIVLAHLGIDTTTPVEWRGSTLAKALSNYAPLKGKCVLVLDGHSHTLHTATYGDNVIYNQTGSHLNNVGRVVYNSDRVLSHGVITHDEAKKNYQVNPTVKAMIDDIQAKYKAESSKVAIDNSPVKLSGDRMDVRVRETNLGNAVADALLDYCQSDFTHKSNLAVTNGGGLRETIAKDKPITKGDIIAVLPFGNSVAQIQVIGQNIYDMFVKSLGSILQVNESGKNVFDENGQPLLEPSGGFLQVAGARVYYDTTLPTEKRILSIDILDPETGVYKPLNTTETYYLVTNDFLACWW
;
A
#
# COMPACT_ATOMS: atom_id res chain seq x y z
N MET A 1 29.62 43.81 17.85
CA MET A 1 29.24 42.59 18.58
C MET A 1 27.75 42.72 18.88
N THR A 2 26.93 42.22 18.02
CA THR A 2 25.48 42.14 18.22
C THR A 2 25.15 40.72 18.62
N ASN A 3 24.71 40.55 19.85
CA ASN A 3 24.21 39.28 20.36
C ASN A 3 23.05 38.82 19.51
N ALA A 4 23.21 37.71 18.78
CA ALA A 4 22.10 36.94 18.25
C ALA A 4 21.45 36.28 19.45
N SER A 5 20.23 36.67 19.76
CA SER A 5 19.39 36.10 20.80
C SER A 5 19.04 34.67 20.43
N ALA A 6 19.37 33.73 21.31
CA ALA A 6 18.86 32.39 21.31
C ALA A 6 17.37 32.42 21.75
N SER A 7 16.46 32.62 20.79
CA SER A 7 15.01 32.54 21.00
C SER A 7 14.32 32.18 19.70
N ASP A 8 14.37 30.91 19.27
CA ASP A 8 13.55 30.43 18.16
C ASP A 8 13.37 28.89 18.16
N ASN A 9 13.54 28.22 19.31
CA ASN A 9 13.32 26.77 19.38
C ASN A 9 11.89 26.34 19.80
N ASN A 10 10.97 27.27 20.04
CA ASN A 10 9.65 26.97 20.59
C ASN A 10 8.53 26.93 19.55
N ASP A 11 8.79 27.21 18.28
CA ASP A 11 7.77 27.34 17.23
C ASP A 11 7.91 26.29 16.12
N THR A 12 8.69 25.24 16.32
CA THR A 12 8.87 24.18 15.31
C THR A 12 8.06 22.94 15.65
N VAL A 13 7.34 22.45 14.64
CA VAL A 13 6.60 21.18 14.69
C VAL A 13 7.32 20.14 13.83
N THR A 14 7.53 18.95 14.37
CA THR A 14 8.01 17.80 13.62
C THR A 14 6.84 16.85 13.35
N VAL A 15 6.63 16.56 12.07
CA VAL A 15 5.71 15.50 11.61
C VAL A 15 6.53 14.26 11.29
N LEU A 16 6.17 13.15 11.91
CA LEU A 16 6.59 11.81 11.54
C LEU A 16 5.42 11.11 10.85
N HIS A 17 5.68 10.35 9.79
CA HIS A 17 4.60 9.62 9.14
C HIS A 17 5.05 8.29 8.54
N THR A 18 4.08 7.39 8.41
CA THR A 18 4.20 6.06 7.81
C THR A 18 3.11 5.86 6.77
N ASN A 19 3.30 4.89 5.90
CA ASN A 19 2.32 4.40 4.94
C ASN A 19 2.68 2.96 4.53
N ASP A 20 1.68 2.17 4.13
CA ASP A 20 1.87 0.82 3.58
C ASP A 20 2.74 -0.07 4.48
N VAL A 21 2.48 -0.04 5.78
CA VAL A 21 3.25 -0.82 6.77
C VAL A 21 2.99 -2.31 6.62
N HIS A 22 1.75 -2.72 6.27
CA HIS A 22 1.37 -4.10 5.99
C HIS A 22 1.82 -5.11 7.06
N GLY A 23 1.68 -4.75 8.34
CA GLY A 23 2.02 -5.63 9.46
C GLY A 23 3.51 -5.82 9.73
N HIS A 24 4.40 -5.03 9.11
CA HIS A 24 5.86 -5.07 9.34
C HIS A 24 6.25 -4.37 10.63
N ILE A 25 5.68 -4.83 11.76
CA ILE A 25 5.88 -4.25 13.09
C ILE A 25 7.19 -4.68 13.76
N VAL A 26 7.84 -5.74 13.23
CA VAL A 26 9.08 -6.32 13.79
C VAL A 26 10.28 -5.78 13.04
N GLU A 27 11.28 -5.27 13.77
CA GLU A 27 12.56 -4.85 13.20
C GLU A 27 13.23 -6.00 12.44
N GLY A 28 13.78 -5.70 11.26
CA GLY A 28 14.47 -6.69 10.45
C GLY A 28 15.65 -6.12 9.66
N ASP A 29 16.87 -6.48 10.04
CA ASP A 29 18.11 -6.04 9.37
C ASP A 29 18.19 -6.50 7.90
N TYR A 30 17.68 -7.70 7.61
CA TYR A 30 17.79 -8.29 6.28
C TYR A 30 17.00 -7.53 5.20
N ASN A 31 15.84 -7.00 5.58
CA ASN A 31 14.91 -6.30 4.68
C ASN A 31 14.77 -4.81 4.99
N GLY A 32 15.56 -4.27 5.93
CA GLY A 32 15.59 -2.86 6.27
C GLY A 32 14.32 -2.35 6.98
N VAL A 33 13.59 -3.23 7.67
CA VAL A 33 12.38 -2.85 8.42
C VAL A 33 12.76 -2.20 9.74
N ILE A 34 12.30 -0.96 9.96
CA ILE A 34 12.50 -0.22 11.22
C ILE A 34 11.74 -0.88 12.36
N GLY A 35 10.50 -1.31 12.13
CA GLY A 35 9.61 -1.87 13.15
C GLY A 35 9.07 -0.83 14.13
N ASP A 36 7.90 -1.11 14.71
CA ASP A 36 7.18 -0.13 15.53
C ASP A 36 7.85 0.16 16.88
N ALA A 37 8.65 -0.76 17.41
CA ALA A 37 9.39 -0.51 18.64
C ALA A 37 10.47 0.58 18.45
N LEU A 38 11.15 0.60 17.30
CA LEU A 38 12.12 1.64 16.97
C LEU A 38 11.42 2.92 16.47
N LEU A 39 10.30 2.81 15.70
CA LEU A 39 9.44 3.95 15.38
C LEU A 39 8.96 4.68 16.64
N SER A 40 8.52 3.93 17.64
CA SER A 40 8.14 4.52 18.95
C SER A 40 9.32 5.20 19.64
N GLY A 41 10.52 4.65 19.50
CA GLY A 41 11.75 5.27 19.99
C GLY A 41 12.05 6.60 19.30
N ILE A 42 11.93 6.63 17.97
CA ILE A 42 12.05 7.87 17.16
C ILE A 42 11.04 8.91 17.61
N ALA A 43 9.75 8.50 17.73
CA ALA A 43 8.68 9.40 18.16
C ALA A 43 8.92 9.97 19.56
N ASN A 44 9.36 9.15 20.51
CA ASN A 44 9.65 9.59 21.89
C ASN A 44 10.86 10.53 21.95
N ASP A 45 11.93 10.22 21.22
CA ASP A 45 13.10 11.10 21.13
C ASP A 45 12.72 12.46 20.54
N THR A 46 11.91 12.45 19.48
CA THR A 46 11.45 13.68 18.84
C THR A 46 10.52 14.49 19.75
N ARG A 47 9.57 13.83 20.44
CA ARG A 47 8.67 14.47 21.42
C ARG A 47 9.46 15.12 22.57
N SER A 48 10.58 14.51 22.97
CA SER A 48 11.44 15.10 24.03
C SER A 48 12.13 16.40 23.61
N LYS A 49 12.16 16.68 22.30
CA LYS A 49 12.85 17.85 21.71
C LYS A 49 11.88 18.94 21.25
N GLY A 50 10.59 18.65 21.13
CA GLY A 50 9.59 19.62 20.71
C GLY A 50 8.26 19.01 20.28
N THR A 51 7.36 19.85 19.79
CA THR A 51 6.05 19.44 19.31
C THR A 51 6.18 18.41 18.17
N THR A 52 5.59 17.25 18.35
CA THR A 52 5.69 16.13 17.41
C THR A 52 4.32 15.56 17.13
N LEU A 53 4.01 15.40 15.85
CA LEU A 53 2.81 14.77 15.32
C LEU A 53 3.21 13.46 14.61
N VAL A 54 2.43 12.41 14.78
CA VAL A 54 2.69 11.10 14.17
C VAL A 54 1.44 10.64 13.41
N PHE A 55 1.59 10.39 12.11
CA PHE A 55 0.48 10.05 11.23
C PHE A 55 0.72 8.78 10.43
N ASP A 56 -0.37 8.14 10.00
CA ASP A 56 -0.33 7.01 9.07
C ASP A 56 -1.23 7.24 7.87
N SER A 57 -0.72 6.93 6.69
CA SER A 57 -1.42 7.13 5.41
C SER A 57 -2.07 5.86 4.87
N GLY A 58 -2.39 4.89 5.74
CA GLY A 58 -3.16 3.69 5.42
C GLY A 58 -2.34 2.49 4.96
N ASP A 59 -3.05 1.37 4.75
CA ASP A 59 -2.51 0.04 4.46
C ASP A 59 -1.60 -0.48 5.60
N SER A 60 -2.06 -0.34 6.84
CA SER A 60 -1.33 -0.76 8.02
C SER A 60 -1.84 -2.06 8.64
N PHE A 61 -3.16 -2.32 8.62
CA PHE A 61 -3.77 -3.43 9.37
C PHE A 61 -3.65 -4.80 8.69
N GLN A 62 -3.44 -4.84 7.38
CA GLN A 62 -3.37 -6.08 6.61
C GLN A 62 -1.96 -6.26 6.01
N GLY A 63 -1.45 -7.49 5.99
CA GLY A 63 -0.16 -7.82 5.38
C GLY A 63 0.43 -9.09 5.96
N LEU A 64 1.47 -8.99 6.78
CA LEU A 64 2.11 -10.14 7.39
C LEU A 64 1.19 -10.95 8.32
N PRO A 65 1.45 -12.26 8.49
CA PRO A 65 0.64 -13.13 9.36
C PRO A 65 0.48 -12.61 10.80
N ILE A 66 1.48 -11.90 11.30
CA ILE A 66 1.45 -11.32 12.65
C ILE A 66 0.32 -10.29 12.82
N SER A 67 -0.07 -9.60 11.74
CA SER A 67 -1.23 -8.70 11.73
C SER A 67 -2.51 -9.41 11.29
N ASN A 68 -2.42 -10.25 10.24
CA ASN A 68 -3.59 -10.90 9.64
C ASN A 68 -4.30 -11.87 10.58
N SER A 69 -3.57 -12.57 11.45
CA SER A 69 -4.14 -13.57 12.36
C SER A 69 -5.07 -12.96 13.41
N SER A 70 -4.86 -11.71 13.80
CA SER A 70 -5.78 -10.93 14.64
C SER A 70 -6.69 -10.01 13.82
N LYS A 71 -6.66 -10.10 12.48
CA LYS A 71 -7.39 -9.20 11.57
C LYS A 71 -7.13 -7.73 11.89
N GLY A 72 -5.86 -7.39 12.16
CA GLY A 72 -5.40 -6.04 12.46
C GLY A 72 -5.52 -5.60 13.93
N GLU A 73 -6.10 -6.40 14.84
CA GLU A 73 -6.28 -5.97 16.24
C GLU A 73 -4.95 -5.77 16.97
N ASP A 74 -3.99 -6.68 16.75
CA ASP A 74 -2.65 -6.54 17.34
C ASP A 74 -1.92 -5.31 16.76
N MET A 75 -2.06 -5.03 15.45
CA MET A 75 -1.51 -3.83 14.84
C MET A 75 -2.12 -2.55 15.44
N ALA A 76 -3.44 -2.51 15.60
CA ALA A 76 -4.14 -1.39 16.25
C ALA A 76 -3.63 -1.13 17.68
N ALA A 77 -3.38 -2.20 18.44
CA ALA A 77 -2.83 -2.08 19.78
C ALA A 77 -1.39 -1.53 19.78
N VAL A 78 -0.55 -1.96 18.83
CA VAL A 78 0.83 -1.45 18.68
C VAL A 78 0.81 0.03 18.26
N MET A 79 -0.05 0.42 17.31
CA MET A 79 -0.21 1.82 16.89
C MET A 79 -0.64 2.72 18.05
N ASN A 80 -1.54 2.25 18.91
CA ASN A 80 -1.91 2.96 20.15
C ASN A 80 -0.69 3.17 21.07
N ALA A 81 0.18 2.17 21.20
CA ALA A 81 1.37 2.24 22.03
C ALA A 81 2.47 3.15 21.44
N VAL A 82 2.57 3.26 20.12
CA VAL A 82 3.43 4.24 19.42
C VAL A 82 2.91 5.67 19.64
N GLY A 83 1.60 5.84 19.70
CA GLY A 83 0.94 7.12 19.91
C GLY A 83 0.80 7.93 18.62
N PHE A 84 0.07 7.39 17.66
CA PHE A 84 -0.35 8.12 16.47
C PHE A 84 -1.37 9.21 16.81
N ASP A 85 -1.45 10.26 16.00
CA ASP A 85 -2.36 11.38 16.18
C ASP A 85 -3.58 11.31 15.24
N ALA A 86 -3.43 10.68 14.07
CA ALA A 86 -4.51 10.31 13.16
C ALA A 86 -3.99 9.32 12.10
N MET A 87 -4.91 8.63 11.43
CA MET A 87 -4.64 7.88 10.21
C MET A 87 -5.76 8.07 9.18
N THR A 88 -5.42 7.87 7.90
CA THR A 88 -6.43 7.62 6.87
C THR A 88 -6.52 6.12 6.57
N VAL A 89 -7.54 5.71 5.82
CA VAL A 89 -7.66 4.33 5.35
C VAL A 89 -7.01 4.16 3.99
N GLY A 90 -6.37 3.01 3.76
CA GLY A 90 -6.01 2.54 2.43
C GLY A 90 -6.98 1.46 1.94
N ASN A 91 -6.70 0.86 0.79
CA ASN A 91 -7.57 -0.17 0.22
C ASN A 91 -7.52 -1.49 1.03
N HIS A 92 -6.41 -1.78 1.69
CA HIS A 92 -6.22 -3.00 2.47
C HIS A 92 -6.84 -2.93 3.87
N GLU A 93 -7.25 -1.78 4.37
CA GLU A 93 -8.07 -1.70 5.58
C GLU A 93 -9.44 -2.36 5.41
N PHE A 94 -9.92 -2.54 4.17
CA PHE A 94 -11.17 -3.22 3.88
C PHE A 94 -11.04 -4.74 3.71
N ASP A 95 -9.83 -5.30 3.70
CA ASP A 95 -9.62 -6.73 3.39
C ASP A 95 -10.24 -7.68 4.41
N PHE A 96 -10.37 -7.26 5.66
CA PHE A 96 -11.08 -8.03 6.70
C PHE A 96 -12.59 -7.70 6.78
N GLY A 97 -13.11 -6.91 5.84
CA GLY A 97 -14.50 -6.47 5.77
C GLY A 97 -14.80 -5.20 6.56
N LEU A 98 -15.87 -4.54 6.15
CA LEU A 98 -16.29 -3.25 6.71
C LEU A 98 -16.57 -3.29 8.22
N ASP A 99 -17.15 -4.38 8.73
CA ASP A 99 -17.45 -4.52 10.15
C ASP A 99 -16.18 -4.63 11.00
N GLN A 100 -15.15 -5.30 10.49
CA GLN A 100 -13.86 -5.37 11.17
C GLN A 100 -13.17 -3.99 11.18
N LEU A 101 -13.20 -3.25 10.06
CA LEU A 101 -12.67 -1.89 10.03
C LEU A 101 -13.36 -0.96 11.04
N ARG A 102 -14.68 -1.05 11.14
CA ARG A 102 -15.45 -0.32 12.16
C ARG A 102 -15.11 -0.75 13.59
N ARG A 103 -14.75 -2.02 13.81
CA ARG A 103 -14.29 -2.51 15.11
C ARG A 103 -12.93 -1.93 15.45
N LEU A 104 -11.97 -1.99 14.52
CA LEU A 104 -10.63 -1.42 14.68
C LEU A 104 -10.70 0.08 14.98
N SER A 105 -11.57 0.83 14.29
CA SER A 105 -11.74 2.27 14.53
C SER A 105 -12.22 2.63 15.95
N LYS A 106 -12.80 1.66 16.66
CA LYS A 106 -13.20 1.82 18.07
C LYS A 106 -12.13 1.36 19.07
N GLN A 107 -11.17 0.58 18.62
CA GLN A 107 -10.07 0.05 19.45
C GLN A 107 -8.87 1.01 19.48
N ILE A 108 -8.64 1.75 18.40
CA ILE A 108 -7.59 2.77 18.35
C ILE A 108 -8.00 4.01 19.15
N ASN A 109 -7.02 4.69 19.73
CA ASN A 109 -7.21 5.88 20.57
C ASN A 109 -6.97 7.20 19.82
N PHE A 110 -6.89 7.15 18.51
CA PHE A 110 -6.73 8.28 17.59
C PHE A 110 -7.75 8.17 16.45
N PRO A 111 -8.13 9.26 15.75
CA PRO A 111 -9.14 9.21 14.71
C PRO A 111 -8.65 8.51 13.43
N ILE A 112 -9.51 7.68 12.85
CA ILE A 112 -9.47 7.32 11.43
C ILE A 112 -10.32 8.36 10.69
N ILE A 113 -9.74 8.97 9.65
CA ILE A 113 -10.40 10.02 8.85
C ILE A 113 -10.36 9.66 7.36
N THR A 114 -11.45 9.97 6.64
CA THR A 114 -11.46 9.88 5.16
C THR A 114 -12.60 10.70 4.59
N SER A 115 -12.32 11.53 3.60
CA SER A 115 -13.29 12.48 3.05
C SER A 115 -14.17 11.87 1.96
N ASN A 116 -13.70 10.88 1.21
CA ASN A 116 -14.30 10.42 -0.03
C ASN A 116 -14.84 8.99 -0.01
N VAL A 117 -15.07 8.41 1.18
CA VAL A 117 -15.64 7.06 1.33
C VAL A 117 -17.04 7.13 1.95
N TYR A 118 -17.99 6.50 1.29
CA TYR A 118 -19.40 6.48 1.70
C TYR A 118 -19.91 5.05 1.79
N VAL A 119 -20.77 4.79 2.76
CA VAL A 119 -21.51 3.54 2.91
C VAL A 119 -22.99 3.87 2.85
N ASN A 120 -23.70 3.37 1.84
CA ASN A 120 -25.10 3.68 1.58
C ASN A 120 -25.40 5.21 1.57
N GLY A 121 -24.48 6.00 1.00
CA GLY A 121 -24.59 7.45 0.86
C GLY A 121 -24.19 8.27 2.10
N VAL A 122 -23.75 7.64 3.18
CA VAL A 122 -23.26 8.32 4.41
C VAL A 122 -21.74 8.13 4.51
N ARG A 123 -21.00 9.20 4.80
CA ARG A 123 -19.53 9.08 5.00
C ARG A 123 -19.21 8.03 6.06
N LEU A 124 -18.21 7.20 5.76
CA LEU A 124 -17.79 6.12 6.66
C LEU A 124 -17.14 6.64 7.93
N PHE A 125 -16.28 7.64 7.82
CA PHE A 125 -15.59 8.32 8.92
C PHE A 125 -15.68 9.84 8.78
N GLN A 126 -15.24 10.57 9.80
CA GLN A 126 -15.09 12.03 9.70
C GLN A 126 -14.07 12.37 8.60
N PRO A 127 -14.32 13.40 7.79
CA PRO A 127 -13.42 13.76 6.68
C PRO A 127 -12.13 14.39 7.15
N SER A 128 -12.11 14.96 8.34
CA SER A 128 -10.97 15.68 8.90
C SER A 128 -11.03 15.71 10.44
N THR A 129 -9.90 16.03 11.03
CA THR A 129 -9.76 16.34 12.45
C THR A 129 -8.84 17.55 12.63
N ILE A 130 -8.93 18.22 13.76
CA ILE A 130 -8.00 19.27 14.17
C ILE A 130 -7.16 18.70 15.30
N VAL A 131 -5.84 18.70 15.11
CA VAL A 131 -4.88 18.31 16.13
C VAL A 131 -4.33 19.57 16.77
N ASP A 132 -4.55 19.68 18.09
CA ASP A 132 -4.06 20.75 18.95
C ASP A 132 -3.20 20.12 20.04
N LYS A 133 -1.89 20.35 19.98
CA LYS A 133 -0.92 19.80 20.96
C LYS A 133 -0.67 20.73 22.15
N THR A 134 -1.10 21.98 22.04
CA THR A 134 -0.88 23.00 23.08
C THR A 134 -2.19 23.73 23.41
N PRO A 135 -3.19 23.03 23.99
CA PRO A 135 -4.50 23.62 24.26
C PRO A 135 -4.41 24.96 24.98
N GLY A 136 -5.04 25.98 24.41
CA GLY A 136 -5.03 27.36 24.93
C GLY A 136 -4.02 28.29 24.30
N ILE A 137 -3.27 27.84 23.30
CA ILE A 137 -2.47 28.67 22.40
C ILE A 137 -3.16 28.70 21.04
N ASP A 138 -3.76 29.81 20.65
CA ASP A 138 -4.41 29.94 19.35
C ASP A 138 -3.35 30.03 18.22
N GLY A 139 -3.61 29.29 17.13
CA GLY A 139 -2.80 29.36 15.89
C GLY A 139 -1.78 28.26 15.70
N ASP A 140 -1.64 27.31 16.64
CA ASP A 140 -0.79 26.12 16.54
C ASP A 140 -1.57 24.85 16.16
N GLU A 141 -2.89 24.98 15.97
CA GLU A 141 -3.73 23.87 15.53
C GLU A 141 -3.45 23.48 14.08
N VAL A 142 -3.43 22.17 13.84
CA VAL A 142 -3.20 21.57 12.53
C VAL A 142 -4.48 20.91 12.02
N VAL A 143 -4.92 21.31 10.83
CA VAL A 143 -6.05 20.66 10.15
C VAL A 143 -5.53 19.41 9.44
N VAL A 144 -6.08 18.25 9.77
CA VAL A 144 -5.71 16.96 9.15
C VAL A 144 -6.92 16.42 8.38
N ILE A 145 -6.74 16.15 7.08
CA ILE A 145 -7.79 15.69 6.16
C ILE A 145 -7.38 14.30 5.65
N GLY A 146 -8.31 13.32 5.65
CA GLY A 146 -8.06 12.00 5.09
C GLY A 146 -8.64 11.87 3.68
N VAL A 147 -7.97 11.11 2.80
CA VAL A 147 -8.47 10.78 1.46
C VAL A 147 -7.84 9.49 0.94
N MET A 148 -8.60 8.70 0.20
CA MET A 148 -8.11 7.44 -0.36
C MET A 148 -8.47 7.26 -1.83
N THR A 149 -7.81 6.27 -2.46
CA THR A 149 -7.98 5.98 -3.89
C THR A 149 -9.33 5.32 -4.20
N PRO A 150 -10.06 5.82 -5.21
CA PRO A 150 -11.23 5.13 -5.76
C PRO A 150 -10.90 3.77 -6.41
N GLU A 151 -9.64 3.49 -6.73
CA GLU A 151 -9.20 2.17 -7.22
C GLU A 151 -9.52 1.04 -6.23
N THR A 152 -9.79 1.35 -4.97
CA THR A 152 -10.24 0.40 -3.94
C THR A 152 -11.46 -0.39 -4.40
N ALA A 153 -12.34 0.21 -5.18
CA ALA A 153 -13.50 -0.47 -5.75
C ALA A 153 -13.13 -1.70 -6.59
N THR A 154 -11.91 -1.75 -7.14
CA THR A 154 -11.41 -2.85 -7.98
C THR A 154 -10.17 -3.55 -7.41
N LYS A 155 -9.53 -2.98 -6.40
CA LYS A 155 -8.33 -3.56 -5.75
C LYS A 155 -8.64 -4.30 -4.45
N THR A 156 -9.87 -4.20 -3.94
CA THR A 156 -10.38 -4.95 -2.78
C THR A 156 -11.47 -5.92 -3.24
N HIS A 157 -11.56 -7.07 -2.57
CA HIS A 157 -12.57 -8.08 -2.92
C HIS A 157 -13.98 -7.49 -2.74
N PRO A 158 -14.89 -7.59 -3.75
CA PRO A 158 -16.23 -6.97 -3.69
C PRO A 158 -17.06 -7.35 -2.47
N ARG A 159 -16.92 -8.59 -1.96
CA ARG A 159 -17.61 -9.05 -0.74
C ARG A 159 -17.30 -8.20 0.50
N ASN A 160 -16.16 -7.51 0.51
CA ASN A 160 -15.70 -6.68 1.63
C ASN A 160 -16.20 -5.23 1.54
N LEU A 161 -16.85 -4.86 0.43
CA LEU A 161 -17.32 -3.51 0.13
C LEU A 161 -18.84 -3.38 -0.02
N PRO A 162 -19.67 -4.03 0.83
CA PRO A 162 -21.14 -3.95 0.68
C PRO A 162 -21.62 -2.51 0.88
N GLY A 163 -22.20 -1.92 -0.18
CA GLY A 163 -22.72 -0.54 -0.15
C GLY A 163 -21.67 0.56 -0.08
N VAL A 164 -20.38 0.22 -0.21
CA VAL A 164 -19.28 1.20 -0.21
C VAL A 164 -19.17 1.85 -1.58
N SER A 165 -19.00 3.16 -1.59
CA SER A 165 -18.72 3.96 -2.79
C SER A 165 -17.63 4.99 -2.50
N PHE A 166 -16.91 5.36 -3.55
CA PHE A 166 -15.79 6.29 -3.52
C PHE A 166 -16.08 7.46 -4.46
N THR A 167 -15.82 8.67 -4.00
CA THR A 167 -15.98 9.90 -4.79
C THR A 167 -14.62 10.47 -5.19
N ASP A 168 -14.62 11.50 -6.04
CA ASP A 168 -13.40 12.12 -6.55
C ASP A 168 -12.56 12.73 -5.42
N PRO A 169 -11.28 12.31 -5.28
CA PRO A 169 -10.43 12.71 -4.16
C PRO A 169 -10.19 14.21 -4.08
N ILE A 170 -9.93 14.85 -5.21
CA ILE A 170 -9.58 16.28 -5.27
C ILE A 170 -10.77 17.15 -4.91
N THR A 171 -11.93 16.81 -5.45
CA THR A 171 -13.19 17.49 -5.16
C THR A 171 -13.54 17.42 -3.69
N GLU A 172 -13.43 16.24 -3.09
CA GLU A 172 -13.76 16.04 -1.67
C GLU A 172 -12.79 16.76 -0.74
N VAL A 173 -11.47 16.69 -0.98
CA VAL A 173 -10.49 17.41 -0.17
C VAL A 173 -10.73 18.91 -0.24
N LYS A 174 -10.98 19.48 -1.42
CA LYS A 174 -11.30 20.91 -1.55
C LYS A 174 -12.57 21.30 -0.82
N ALA A 175 -13.62 20.48 -0.92
CA ALA A 175 -14.87 20.72 -0.19
C ALA A 175 -14.67 20.73 1.33
N VAL A 176 -13.81 19.83 1.85
CA VAL A 176 -13.45 19.80 3.27
C VAL A 176 -12.66 21.05 3.67
N VAL A 177 -11.69 21.47 2.85
CA VAL A 177 -10.94 22.72 3.08
C VAL A 177 -11.90 23.91 3.16
N ASP A 178 -12.82 24.04 2.20
CA ASP A 178 -13.82 25.14 2.19
C ASP A 178 -14.70 25.13 3.44
N GLN A 179 -15.13 23.94 3.88
CA GLN A 179 -15.95 23.82 5.08
C GLN A 179 -15.16 24.20 6.34
N VAL A 180 -13.90 23.74 6.46
CA VAL A 180 -13.02 24.07 7.60
C VAL A 180 -12.75 25.58 7.64
N GLU A 181 -12.39 26.19 6.49
CA GLU A 181 -12.14 27.63 6.40
C GLU A 181 -13.38 28.47 6.68
N SER A 182 -14.58 27.99 6.30
CA SER A 182 -15.84 28.65 6.61
C SER A 182 -16.13 28.62 8.11
N ASN A 183 -15.94 27.47 8.74
CA ASN A 183 -16.14 27.30 10.19
C ASN A 183 -15.12 28.13 10.97
N ALA A 184 -13.85 28.10 10.58
CA ALA A 184 -12.77 28.87 11.20
C ALA A 184 -13.10 30.37 11.20
N ARG A 185 -13.53 30.90 10.04
CA ARG A 185 -13.93 32.31 9.94
C ARG A 185 -15.11 32.66 10.86
N ALA A 186 -16.10 31.77 11.00
CA ALA A 186 -17.23 31.98 11.90
C ALA A 186 -16.81 31.99 13.37
N GLU A 187 -15.75 31.25 13.71
CA GLU A 187 -15.19 31.18 15.08
C GLU A 187 -14.06 32.19 15.31
N GLY A 188 -13.68 33.00 14.32
CA GLY A 188 -12.57 33.96 14.42
C GLY A 188 -11.19 33.33 14.43
N LYS A 189 -11.08 32.08 13.94
CA LYS A 189 -9.83 31.32 13.81
C LYS A 189 -9.23 31.41 12.43
N ASP A 190 -7.90 31.16 12.32
CA ASP A 190 -7.15 31.13 11.07
C ASP A 190 -6.10 30.02 11.11
N TYR A 191 -6.44 28.84 10.61
CA TYR A 191 -5.52 27.69 10.56
C TYR A 191 -4.41 27.94 9.54
N LYS A 192 -3.15 27.77 9.96
CA LYS A 192 -1.96 28.01 9.13
C LYS A 192 -1.42 26.75 8.46
N THR A 193 -1.71 25.58 9.01
CA THR A 193 -1.17 24.30 8.54
C THR A 193 -2.27 23.30 8.22
N TYR A 194 -2.17 22.72 7.04
CA TYR A 194 -3.03 21.65 6.54
C TYR A 194 -2.19 20.42 6.21
N ILE A 195 -2.57 19.27 6.75
CA ILE A 195 -1.96 17.96 6.44
C ILE A 195 -3.03 17.09 5.79
N VAL A 196 -2.76 16.64 4.58
CA VAL A 196 -3.61 15.67 3.88
C VAL A 196 -2.96 14.30 3.99
N LEU A 197 -3.58 13.41 4.75
CA LEU A 197 -3.23 11.99 4.80
C LEU A 197 -3.90 11.35 3.60
N ALA A 198 -3.11 11.02 2.58
CA ALA A 198 -3.59 10.48 1.33
C ALA A 198 -3.18 9.01 1.18
N HIS A 199 -4.06 8.23 0.56
CA HIS A 199 -3.72 6.89 0.11
C HIS A 199 -4.11 6.77 -1.38
N LEU A 200 -3.36 7.49 -2.22
CA LEU A 200 -3.67 7.69 -3.65
C LEU A 200 -2.59 7.11 -4.56
N GLY A 201 -1.33 7.26 -4.17
CA GLY A 201 -0.18 6.84 -4.94
C GLY A 201 0.15 7.71 -6.14
N ILE A 202 1.22 7.32 -6.83
CA ILE A 202 1.72 7.99 -8.04
C ILE A 202 2.00 7.00 -9.17
N ASP A 203 1.50 5.78 -9.08
CA ASP A 203 1.65 4.76 -10.12
C ASP A 203 1.12 5.29 -11.47
N THR A 204 1.84 5.00 -12.53
CA THR A 204 1.44 5.42 -13.88
C THR A 204 0.18 4.70 -14.37
N THR A 205 -0.15 3.55 -13.80
CA THR A 205 -1.38 2.79 -14.06
C THR A 205 -2.61 3.37 -13.36
N THR A 206 -2.41 4.17 -12.31
CA THR A 206 -3.50 4.89 -11.65
C THR A 206 -3.97 6.06 -12.52
N PRO A 207 -5.30 6.28 -12.70
CA PRO A 207 -5.83 7.46 -13.39
C PRO A 207 -5.20 8.75 -12.87
N VAL A 208 -4.80 9.64 -13.78
CA VAL A 208 -4.04 10.85 -13.42
C VAL A 208 -4.78 11.70 -12.41
N GLU A 209 -6.10 11.81 -12.53
CA GLU A 209 -6.99 12.58 -11.64
C GLU A 209 -7.04 12.03 -10.21
N TRP A 210 -6.66 10.77 -9.99
CA TRP A 210 -6.66 10.12 -8.66
C TRP A 210 -5.27 10.04 -8.02
N ARG A 211 -4.23 10.55 -8.68
CA ARG A 211 -2.86 10.49 -8.13
C ARG A 211 -2.63 11.53 -7.04
N GLY A 212 -1.86 11.18 -6.02
CA GLY A 212 -1.46 12.09 -4.95
C GLY A 212 -0.66 13.29 -5.45
N SER A 213 0.15 13.11 -6.48
CA SER A 213 0.87 14.21 -7.15
C SER A 213 -0.08 15.21 -7.83
N THR A 214 -1.19 14.73 -8.41
CA THR A 214 -2.22 15.60 -9.00
C THR A 214 -2.98 16.34 -7.92
N LEU A 215 -3.31 15.68 -6.79
CA LEU A 215 -3.89 16.32 -5.62
C LEU A 215 -2.96 17.43 -5.10
N ALA A 216 -1.67 17.13 -4.87
CA ALA A 216 -0.70 18.12 -4.37
C ALA A 216 -0.60 19.34 -5.30
N LYS A 217 -0.54 19.12 -6.62
CA LYS A 217 -0.57 20.19 -7.62
C LYS A 217 -1.88 20.98 -7.60
N ALA A 218 -3.03 20.32 -7.40
CA ALA A 218 -4.31 20.99 -7.31
C ALA A 218 -4.43 21.88 -6.06
N LEU A 219 -3.87 21.42 -4.91
CA LEU A 219 -3.85 22.17 -3.66
C LEU A 219 -2.89 23.36 -3.71
N SER A 220 -1.73 23.25 -4.39
CA SER A 220 -0.79 24.37 -4.54
C SER A 220 -1.37 25.57 -5.32
N ASN A 221 -2.41 25.32 -6.12
CA ASN A 221 -3.12 26.36 -6.87
C ASN A 221 -4.49 26.71 -6.23
N TYR A 222 -4.80 26.16 -5.05
CA TYR A 222 -6.09 26.36 -4.43
C TYR A 222 -6.12 27.60 -3.54
N ALA A 223 -6.93 28.58 -3.90
CA ALA A 223 -6.93 29.91 -3.28
C ALA A 223 -7.09 29.91 -1.73
N PRO A 224 -7.95 29.05 -1.11
CA PRO A 224 -8.07 29.00 0.34
C PRO A 224 -6.79 28.56 1.07
N LEU A 225 -5.90 27.86 0.40
CA LEU A 225 -4.63 27.35 0.97
C LEU A 225 -3.42 28.24 0.62
N LYS A 226 -3.64 29.33 -0.09
CA LYS A 226 -2.54 30.23 -0.47
C LYS A 226 -1.90 30.86 0.77
N GLY A 227 -0.59 30.73 0.89
CA GLY A 227 0.18 31.24 2.03
C GLY A 227 0.11 30.39 3.29
N LYS A 228 -0.54 29.23 3.23
CA LYS A 228 -0.58 28.23 4.31
C LYS A 228 0.44 27.12 4.05
N CYS A 229 0.94 26.47 5.10
CA CYS A 229 1.75 25.27 5.00
C CYS A 229 0.87 24.06 4.68
N VAL A 230 1.15 23.36 3.61
CA VAL A 230 0.37 22.19 3.20
C VAL A 230 1.29 20.98 3.02
N LEU A 231 0.98 19.89 3.73
CA LEU A 231 1.67 18.61 3.58
C LEU A 231 0.71 17.59 2.97
N VAL A 232 1.13 16.90 1.91
CA VAL A 232 0.44 15.73 1.36
C VAL A 232 1.31 14.52 1.66
N LEU A 233 0.88 13.72 2.64
CA LEU A 233 1.55 12.51 3.08
C LEU A 233 0.80 11.33 2.48
N ASP A 234 1.41 10.64 1.51
CA ASP A 234 0.74 9.69 0.63
C ASP A 234 1.24 8.24 0.82
N GLY A 235 0.54 7.28 0.25
CA GLY A 235 0.82 5.86 0.25
C GLY A 235 0.40 5.18 -1.05
N HIS A 236 -0.01 3.89 -0.99
CA HIS A 236 -0.58 3.08 -2.05
C HIS A 236 0.41 2.54 -3.10
N SER A 237 1.24 3.39 -3.68
CA SER A 237 2.16 2.97 -4.74
C SER A 237 3.46 2.35 -4.24
N HIS A 238 3.68 2.31 -2.91
CA HIS A 238 4.91 1.81 -2.28
C HIS A 238 6.18 2.54 -2.77
N THR A 239 6.05 3.78 -3.17
CA THR A 239 7.14 4.56 -3.79
C THR A 239 7.81 5.44 -2.74
N LEU A 240 9.13 5.43 -2.68
CA LEU A 240 9.88 6.44 -1.93
C LEU A 240 9.99 7.69 -2.80
N HIS A 241 9.22 8.73 -2.48
CA HIS A 241 9.19 9.95 -3.28
C HIS A 241 8.90 11.19 -2.45
N THR A 242 9.59 12.27 -2.75
CA THR A 242 9.34 13.59 -2.18
C THR A 242 9.38 14.65 -3.28
N ALA A 243 8.46 15.61 -3.19
CA ALA A 243 8.37 16.70 -4.17
C ALA A 243 7.77 17.95 -3.53
N THR A 244 8.04 19.10 -4.15
CA THR A 244 7.43 20.40 -3.78
C THR A 244 6.56 20.89 -4.93
N TYR A 245 5.34 21.32 -4.63
CA TYR A 245 4.40 21.87 -5.59
C TYR A 245 4.06 23.32 -5.21
N GLY A 246 4.27 24.25 -6.14
CA GLY A 246 4.18 25.69 -5.86
C GLY A 246 5.15 26.10 -4.74
N ASP A 247 4.73 27.06 -3.94
CA ASP A 247 5.56 27.63 -2.87
C ASP A 247 5.25 27.04 -1.49
N ASN A 248 4.17 26.23 -1.37
CA ASN A 248 3.59 25.93 -0.06
C ASN A 248 3.17 24.46 0.14
N VAL A 249 3.26 23.57 -0.86
CA VAL A 249 2.84 22.18 -0.75
C VAL A 249 4.04 21.25 -0.82
N ILE A 250 4.25 20.46 0.23
CA ILE A 250 5.21 19.35 0.26
C ILE A 250 4.45 18.04 0.11
N TYR A 251 4.87 17.23 -0.84
CA TYR A 251 4.44 15.85 -1.03
C TYR A 251 5.52 14.90 -0.51
N ASN A 252 5.12 13.88 0.25
CA ASN A 252 6.04 12.83 0.72
C ASN A 252 5.34 11.48 0.77
N GLN A 253 6.04 10.44 0.27
CA GLN A 253 5.68 9.03 0.40
C GLN A 253 6.93 8.26 0.81
N THR A 254 6.82 7.32 1.77
CA THR A 254 7.97 6.71 2.46
C THR A 254 8.41 5.35 1.93
N GLY A 255 7.86 4.90 0.81
CA GLY A 255 8.02 3.53 0.33
C GLY A 255 6.96 2.63 0.96
N SER A 256 7.36 1.51 1.54
CA SER A 256 6.45 0.55 2.19
C SER A 256 7.16 -0.23 3.29
N HIS A 257 6.40 -1.08 4.00
CA HIS A 257 6.92 -2.08 4.95
C HIS A 257 7.75 -1.46 6.09
N LEU A 258 7.49 -0.19 6.42
CA LEU A 258 8.22 0.55 7.45
C LEU A 258 9.76 0.52 7.23
N ASN A 259 10.20 0.53 5.96
CA ASN A 259 11.62 0.67 5.62
C ASN A 259 12.15 2.07 5.88
N ASN A 260 11.26 3.05 5.88
CA ASN A 260 11.55 4.44 6.18
C ASN A 260 10.43 5.04 7.04
N VAL A 261 10.77 6.08 7.79
CA VAL A 261 9.83 6.96 8.49
C VAL A 261 9.93 8.34 7.85
N GLY A 262 8.82 8.87 7.36
CA GLY A 262 8.79 10.23 6.83
C GLY A 262 9.00 11.24 7.95
N ARG A 263 9.75 12.30 7.67
CA ARG A 263 10.01 13.39 8.60
C ARG A 263 9.89 14.73 7.90
N VAL A 264 9.00 15.57 8.40
CA VAL A 264 8.87 16.97 7.96
C VAL A 264 8.97 17.86 9.18
N VAL A 265 9.78 18.90 9.11
CA VAL A 265 9.91 19.93 10.15
C VAL A 265 9.45 21.25 9.56
N TYR A 266 8.52 21.89 10.23
CA TYR A 266 8.00 23.21 9.81
C TYR A 266 7.79 24.13 11.00
N ASN A 267 7.61 25.43 10.72
CA ASN A 267 7.16 26.44 11.65
C ASN A 267 5.95 27.20 11.06
N SER A 268 5.46 28.23 11.76
CA SER A 268 4.34 29.07 11.30
C SER A 268 4.51 29.64 9.89
N ASP A 269 5.74 29.82 9.43
CA ASP A 269 6.06 30.54 8.19
C ASP A 269 6.34 29.60 7.00
N ARG A 270 7.00 28.45 7.25
CA ARG A 270 7.48 27.56 6.17
C ARG A 270 7.89 26.16 6.65
N VAL A 271 8.03 25.27 5.68
CA VAL A 271 8.74 23.99 5.87
C VAL A 271 10.25 24.25 5.94
N LEU A 272 10.89 23.77 7.00
CA LEU A 272 12.32 23.93 7.28
C LEU A 272 13.13 22.75 6.70
N SER A 273 12.61 21.54 6.79
CA SER A 273 13.21 20.33 6.20
C SER A 273 12.16 19.26 5.97
N HIS A 274 12.40 18.41 4.99
CA HIS A 274 11.57 17.24 4.71
C HIS A 274 12.43 16.12 4.11
N GLY A 275 11.97 14.87 4.30
CA GLY A 275 12.65 13.66 3.83
C GLY A 275 12.21 12.44 4.61
N VAL A 276 13.09 11.47 4.72
CA VAL A 276 12.85 10.24 5.46
C VAL A 276 13.99 9.94 6.42
N ILE A 277 13.69 9.17 7.46
CA ILE A 277 14.65 8.48 8.32
C ILE A 277 14.72 7.05 7.82
N THR A 278 15.85 6.62 7.31
CA THR A 278 16.08 5.26 6.84
C THR A 278 16.29 4.28 8.01
N HIS A 279 16.20 2.97 7.75
CA HIS A 279 16.48 1.95 8.76
C HIS A 279 17.87 2.12 9.40
N ASP A 280 18.92 2.34 8.59
CA ASP A 280 20.30 2.50 9.08
C ASP A 280 20.45 3.75 9.95
N GLU A 281 19.81 4.86 9.56
CA GLU A 281 19.78 6.09 10.36
C GLU A 281 19.01 5.90 11.66
N ALA A 282 17.88 5.19 11.61
CA ALA A 282 17.08 4.87 12.79
C ALA A 282 17.88 4.05 13.78
N LYS A 283 18.50 2.96 13.37
CA LYS A 283 19.35 2.11 14.24
C LYS A 283 20.54 2.84 14.83
N LYS A 284 21.17 3.71 14.06
CA LYS A 284 22.34 4.47 14.51
C LYS A 284 22.01 5.52 15.55
N ASN A 285 20.86 6.20 15.41
CA ASN A 285 20.59 7.45 16.12
C ASN A 285 19.53 7.33 17.23
N TYR A 286 18.72 6.26 17.23
CA TYR A 286 17.57 6.13 18.13
C TYR A 286 17.60 4.82 18.92
N GLN A 287 16.89 4.80 20.04
CA GLN A 287 16.76 3.63 20.89
C GLN A 287 15.36 3.02 20.76
N VAL A 288 15.29 1.72 20.75
CA VAL A 288 14.03 0.96 20.77
C VAL A 288 13.25 1.29 22.03
N ASN A 289 11.93 1.54 21.90
CA ASN A 289 11.05 1.61 23.07
C ASN A 289 10.85 0.21 23.66
N PRO A 290 11.32 -0.05 24.89
CA PRO A 290 11.27 -1.39 25.47
C PRO A 290 9.84 -1.88 25.73
N THR A 291 8.90 -0.98 26.03
CA THR A 291 7.48 -1.34 26.27
C THR A 291 6.80 -1.82 24.99
N VAL A 292 6.99 -1.09 23.88
CA VAL A 292 6.45 -1.50 22.57
C VAL A 292 7.14 -2.77 22.08
N LYS A 293 8.46 -2.90 22.31
CA LYS A 293 9.18 -4.14 21.99
C LYS A 293 8.61 -5.35 22.72
N ALA A 294 8.42 -5.26 24.02
CA ALA A 294 7.84 -6.36 24.80
C ALA A 294 6.45 -6.77 24.31
N MET A 295 5.62 -5.79 23.93
CA MET A 295 4.31 -6.03 23.33
C MET A 295 4.42 -6.79 22.00
N ILE A 296 5.34 -6.39 21.13
CA ILE A 296 5.58 -7.05 19.85
C ILE A 296 6.13 -8.48 20.07
N ASP A 297 7.05 -8.68 21.02
CA ASP A 297 7.59 -9.99 21.36
C ASP A 297 6.46 -10.94 21.85
N ASP A 298 5.51 -10.45 22.64
CA ASP A 298 4.33 -11.22 23.08
C ASP A 298 3.40 -11.58 21.91
N ILE A 299 3.19 -10.64 20.99
CA ILE A 299 2.41 -10.88 19.76
C ILE A 299 3.10 -11.95 18.91
N GLN A 300 4.41 -11.84 18.68
CA GLN A 300 5.18 -12.85 17.94
C GLN A 300 5.08 -14.24 18.59
N ALA A 301 5.18 -14.32 19.92
CA ALA A 301 5.09 -15.58 20.64
C ALA A 301 3.76 -16.32 20.43
N LYS A 302 2.65 -15.59 20.33
CA LYS A 302 1.32 -16.17 20.05
C LYS A 302 1.25 -16.90 18.71
N TYR A 303 1.97 -16.40 17.68
CA TYR A 303 1.93 -16.93 16.31
C TYR A 303 3.04 -17.93 16.01
N LYS A 304 4.11 -17.94 16.81
CA LYS A 304 5.28 -18.75 16.54
C LYS A 304 4.99 -20.24 16.37
N ALA A 305 4.09 -20.78 17.18
CA ALA A 305 3.76 -22.19 17.16
C ALA A 305 3.13 -22.66 15.83
N GLU A 306 2.35 -21.78 15.17
CA GLU A 306 1.67 -22.09 13.91
C GLU A 306 2.49 -21.63 12.69
N SER A 307 3.02 -20.43 12.71
CA SER A 307 3.75 -19.83 11.60
C SER A 307 5.11 -20.48 11.35
N SER A 308 5.76 -21.04 12.38
CA SER A 308 7.08 -21.68 12.28
C SER A 308 7.03 -23.14 11.79
N LYS A 309 5.85 -23.72 11.54
CA LYS A 309 5.78 -25.07 10.97
C LYS A 309 6.45 -25.10 9.59
N VAL A 310 7.48 -25.93 9.48
CA VAL A 310 8.22 -26.10 8.22
C VAL A 310 7.36 -26.87 7.22
N ALA A 311 7.16 -26.27 6.05
CA ALA A 311 6.47 -26.89 4.92
C ALA A 311 7.47 -27.55 3.96
N ILE A 312 8.63 -26.90 3.75
CA ILE A 312 9.73 -27.38 2.91
C ILE A 312 11.05 -27.13 3.63
N ASP A 313 11.88 -28.16 3.77
CA ASP A 313 13.11 -28.08 4.61
C ASP A 313 14.14 -27.06 4.10
N ASN A 314 14.19 -26.86 2.80
CA ASN A 314 15.13 -25.90 2.20
C ASN A 314 14.65 -25.40 0.83
N SER A 315 14.77 -24.12 0.59
CA SER A 315 14.61 -23.53 -0.75
C SER A 315 15.99 -23.39 -1.40
N PRO A 316 16.32 -24.18 -2.44
CA PRO A 316 17.64 -24.10 -3.09
C PRO A 316 17.84 -22.82 -3.90
N VAL A 317 16.79 -22.05 -4.13
CA VAL A 317 16.78 -20.80 -4.90
C VAL A 317 16.01 -19.72 -4.17
N LYS A 318 16.33 -18.46 -4.46
CA LYS A 318 15.45 -17.33 -4.10
C LYS A 318 14.23 -17.36 -5.00
N LEU A 319 13.01 -17.33 -4.42
CA LEU A 319 11.77 -17.15 -5.17
C LEU A 319 11.34 -15.68 -5.03
N SER A 320 11.46 -14.92 -6.12
CA SER A 320 11.25 -13.47 -6.08
C SER A 320 9.79 -13.10 -6.03
N GLY A 321 9.37 -12.45 -4.95
CA GLY A 321 8.10 -11.76 -4.80
C GLY A 321 8.25 -10.24 -4.88
N ASP A 322 9.40 -9.76 -5.37
CA ASP A 322 9.63 -8.33 -5.55
C ASP A 322 8.57 -7.72 -6.46
N ARG A 323 8.00 -6.60 -6.03
CA ARG A 323 6.96 -5.88 -6.76
C ARG A 323 7.36 -5.56 -8.21
N MET A 324 8.63 -5.20 -8.41
CA MET A 324 9.16 -4.84 -9.73
C MET A 324 9.44 -6.05 -10.62
N ASP A 325 9.36 -7.26 -10.07
CA ASP A 325 9.46 -8.52 -10.82
C ASP A 325 8.07 -9.11 -11.10
N VAL A 326 7.31 -9.45 -10.05
CA VAL A 326 6.05 -10.20 -10.19
C VAL A 326 4.95 -9.44 -10.93
N ARG A 327 5.07 -8.12 -11.06
CA ARG A 327 4.08 -7.24 -11.72
C ARG A 327 4.47 -6.80 -13.13
N VAL A 328 5.61 -7.26 -13.64
CA VAL A 328 6.12 -6.84 -14.97
C VAL A 328 6.59 -7.99 -15.85
N ARG A 329 6.94 -9.13 -15.25
CA ARG A 329 7.50 -10.29 -15.97
C ARG A 329 7.19 -11.62 -15.27
N GLU A 330 7.43 -12.71 -15.97
CA GLU A 330 7.42 -14.06 -15.41
C GLU A 330 8.46 -14.17 -14.28
N THR A 331 8.07 -14.84 -13.17
CA THR A 331 8.97 -15.08 -12.03
C THR A 331 8.88 -16.53 -11.56
N ASN A 332 9.96 -17.03 -10.97
CA ASN A 332 9.96 -18.37 -10.40
C ASN A 332 8.98 -18.54 -9.22
N LEU A 333 8.72 -17.49 -8.44
CA LEU A 333 7.66 -17.52 -7.42
C LEU A 333 6.28 -17.59 -8.07
N GLY A 334 6.05 -16.77 -9.11
CA GLY A 334 4.80 -16.77 -9.85
C GLY A 334 4.50 -18.13 -10.47
N ASN A 335 5.51 -18.74 -11.09
CA ASN A 335 5.41 -20.10 -11.64
C ASN A 335 5.09 -21.13 -10.54
N ALA A 336 5.82 -21.11 -9.42
CA ALA A 336 5.59 -22.06 -8.32
C ALA A 336 4.15 -21.94 -7.74
N VAL A 337 3.61 -20.73 -7.60
CA VAL A 337 2.23 -20.54 -7.13
C VAL A 337 1.21 -20.97 -8.17
N ALA A 338 1.40 -20.62 -9.44
CA ALA A 338 0.48 -21.01 -10.51
C ALA A 338 0.50 -22.53 -10.74
N ASP A 339 1.68 -23.17 -10.70
CA ASP A 339 1.83 -24.62 -10.78
C ASP A 339 1.12 -25.32 -9.62
N ALA A 340 1.26 -24.81 -8.39
CA ALA A 340 0.57 -25.36 -7.21
C ALA A 340 -0.95 -25.24 -7.32
N LEU A 341 -1.48 -24.14 -7.85
CA LEU A 341 -2.90 -23.97 -8.12
C LEU A 341 -3.39 -24.96 -9.17
N LEU A 342 -2.63 -25.14 -10.25
CA LEU A 342 -2.98 -26.08 -11.32
C LEU A 342 -2.98 -27.53 -10.82
N ASP A 343 -1.94 -27.92 -10.07
CA ASP A 343 -1.80 -29.28 -9.50
C ASP A 343 -2.93 -29.60 -8.52
N TYR A 344 -3.21 -28.68 -7.59
CA TYR A 344 -4.31 -28.84 -6.63
C TYR A 344 -5.65 -29.12 -7.32
N CYS A 345 -5.93 -28.44 -8.43
CA CYS A 345 -7.21 -28.56 -9.12
C CYS A 345 -7.29 -29.73 -10.11
N GLN A 346 -6.24 -30.54 -10.28
CA GLN A 346 -6.33 -31.77 -11.10
C GLN A 346 -7.11 -32.88 -10.41
N SER A 347 -7.15 -32.86 -9.07
CA SER A 347 -7.81 -33.93 -8.27
C SER A 347 -9.06 -33.49 -7.54
N ASP A 348 -9.14 -32.22 -7.13
CA ASP A 348 -10.16 -31.75 -6.18
C ASP A 348 -11.36 -31.04 -6.83
N PHE A 349 -11.34 -30.86 -8.15
CA PHE A 349 -12.42 -30.22 -8.91
C PHE A 349 -13.10 -31.18 -9.88
N THR A 350 -14.29 -30.82 -10.33
CA THR A 350 -15.11 -31.65 -11.22
C THR A 350 -14.46 -31.91 -12.57
N HIS A 351 -13.67 -30.97 -13.05
CA HIS A 351 -12.97 -31.04 -14.33
C HIS A 351 -11.46 -30.87 -14.13
N LYS A 352 -10.66 -31.56 -14.92
CA LYS A 352 -9.24 -31.24 -15.01
C LYS A 352 -9.06 -29.87 -15.61
N SER A 353 -8.14 -29.10 -15.03
CA SER A 353 -7.89 -27.72 -15.45
C SER A 353 -6.85 -27.65 -16.55
N ASN A 354 -7.06 -26.79 -17.53
CA ASN A 354 -6.14 -26.54 -18.63
C ASN A 354 -4.99 -25.62 -18.22
N LEU A 355 -5.33 -24.57 -17.44
CA LEU A 355 -4.37 -23.59 -17.00
C LEU A 355 -4.74 -23.01 -15.64
N ALA A 356 -3.74 -22.44 -14.98
CA ALA A 356 -3.95 -21.65 -13.78
C ALA A 356 -3.30 -20.27 -13.94
N VAL A 357 -3.91 -19.24 -13.35
CA VAL A 357 -3.35 -17.90 -13.29
C VAL A 357 -3.43 -17.34 -11.88
N THR A 358 -2.42 -16.56 -11.51
CA THR A 358 -2.46 -15.70 -10.34
C THR A 358 -1.94 -14.32 -10.71
N ASN A 359 -2.46 -13.27 -10.09
CA ASN A 359 -2.03 -11.91 -10.39
C ASN A 359 -0.80 -11.53 -9.57
N GLY A 360 0.12 -10.78 -10.18
CA GLY A 360 1.34 -10.30 -9.53
C GLY A 360 1.06 -9.45 -8.29
N GLY A 361 -0.09 -8.75 -8.23
CA GLY A 361 -0.54 -8.04 -7.04
C GLY A 361 -0.88 -8.93 -5.85
N GLY A 362 -1.16 -10.21 -6.10
CA GLY A 362 -1.44 -11.24 -5.09
C GLY A 362 -0.18 -11.82 -4.43
N LEU A 363 1.00 -11.61 -5.02
CA LEU A 363 2.30 -12.12 -4.52
C LEU A 363 3.01 -11.00 -3.75
N ARG A 364 3.18 -11.17 -2.44
CA ARG A 364 3.54 -10.04 -1.56
C ARG A 364 4.91 -10.13 -0.92
N GLU A 365 5.51 -11.31 -0.82
CA GLU A 365 6.79 -11.52 -0.17
C GLU A 365 7.70 -12.45 -0.98
N THR A 366 9.01 -12.29 -0.76
CA THR A 366 10.07 -13.12 -1.37
C THR A 366 10.43 -14.26 -0.43
N ILE A 367 10.58 -15.47 -0.97
CA ILE A 367 11.13 -16.61 -0.25
C ILE A 367 12.65 -16.63 -0.40
N ALA A 368 13.36 -16.58 0.71
CA ALA A 368 14.82 -16.54 0.74
C ALA A 368 15.45 -17.89 0.31
N LYS A 369 16.60 -17.80 -0.37
CA LYS A 369 17.44 -18.95 -0.70
C LYS A 369 18.08 -19.57 0.54
N ASP A 370 18.32 -20.89 0.49
CA ASP A 370 19.05 -21.68 1.49
C ASP A 370 18.46 -21.59 2.91
N LYS A 371 17.11 -21.48 2.98
CA LYS A 371 16.34 -21.48 4.23
C LYS A 371 15.13 -22.41 4.11
N PRO A 372 14.62 -22.95 5.24
CA PRO A 372 13.33 -23.60 5.26
C PRO A 372 12.22 -22.64 4.82
N ILE A 373 11.21 -23.17 4.16
CA ILE A 373 9.96 -22.46 3.89
C ILE A 373 8.96 -22.88 4.96
N THR A 374 8.49 -21.91 5.73
CA THR A 374 7.51 -22.13 6.79
C THR A 374 6.09 -21.86 6.29
N LYS A 375 5.09 -22.31 7.05
CA LYS A 375 3.70 -21.91 6.82
C LYS A 375 3.50 -20.39 6.87
N GLY A 376 4.24 -19.71 7.75
CA GLY A 376 4.26 -18.25 7.84
C GLY A 376 4.75 -17.59 6.55
N ASP A 377 5.81 -18.12 5.95
CA ASP A 377 6.33 -17.59 4.67
C ASP A 377 5.33 -17.74 3.54
N ILE A 378 4.63 -18.90 3.46
CA ILE A 378 3.59 -19.12 2.45
C ILE A 378 2.42 -18.14 2.64
N ILE A 379 1.96 -17.92 3.89
CA ILE A 379 0.89 -16.95 4.16
C ILE A 379 1.37 -15.52 3.88
N ALA A 380 2.64 -15.19 4.12
CA ALA A 380 3.19 -13.88 3.78
C ALA A 380 3.22 -13.64 2.26
N VAL A 381 3.52 -14.67 1.47
CA VAL A 381 3.44 -14.61 0.00
C VAL A 381 2.01 -14.39 -0.48
N LEU A 382 1.02 -15.07 0.12
CA LEU A 382 -0.40 -15.07 -0.28
C LEU A 382 -1.31 -14.62 0.89
N PRO A 383 -1.23 -13.34 1.33
CA PRO A 383 -1.81 -12.91 2.61
C PRO A 383 -3.32 -12.63 2.58
N PHE A 384 -3.97 -12.67 1.42
CA PHE A 384 -5.36 -12.20 1.26
C PHE A 384 -6.42 -13.23 1.68
N GLY A 385 -6.01 -14.47 1.96
CA GLY A 385 -6.95 -15.53 2.34
C GLY A 385 -7.97 -15.85 1.24
N ASN A 386 -7.59 -15.69 -0.01
CA ASN A 386 -8.42 -16.03 -1.17
C ASN A 386 -8.65 -17.53 -1.25
N SER A 387 -9.83 -17.93 -1.71
CA SER A 387 -10.14 -19.32 -2.05
C SER A 387 -9.73 -19.63 -3.48
N VAL A 388 -9.44 -20.90 -3.74
CA VAL A 388 -9.18 -21.39 -5.11
C VAL A 388 -10.51 -21.59 -5.82
N ALA A 389 -10.62 -21.07 -7.05
CA ALA A 389 -11.79 -21.17 -7.89
C ALA A 389 -11.44 -21.77 -9.26
N GLN A 390 -12.27 -22.69 -9.75
CA GLN A 390 -12.22 -23.15 -11.13
C GLN A 390 -13.40 -22.54 -11.90
N ILE A 391 -13.10 -21.91 -13.02
CA ILE A 391 -14.11 -21.30 -13.90
C ILE A 391 -14.03 -21.88 -15.30
N GLN A 392 -15.19 -21.99 -15.95
CA GLN A 392 -15.31 -22.38 -17.34
C GLN A 392 -15.28 -21.13 -18.21
N VAL A 393 -14.38 -21.07 -19.18
CA VAL A 393 -14.18 -19.92 -20.06
C VAL A 393 -14.04 -20.38 -21.52
N ILE A 394 -14.37 -19.52 -22.48
CA ILE A 394 -14.00 -19.76 -23.88
C ILE A 394 -12.61 -19.21 -24.17
N GLY A 395 -11.95 -19.70 -25.22
CA GLY A 395 -10.59 -19.29 -25.55
C GLY A 395 -10.46 -17.78 -25.81
N GLN A 396 -11.51 -17.11 -26.30
CA GLN A 396 -11.51 -15.67 -26.49
C GLN A 396 -11.32 -14.95 -25.14
N ASN A 397 -11.95 -15.41 -24.05
CA ASN A 397 -11.79 -14.83 -22.73
C ASN A 397 -10.33 -14.96 -22.25
N ILE A 398 -9.69 -16.10 -22.55
CA ILE A 398 -8.25 -16.32 -22.21
C ILE A 398 -7.36 -15.32 -23.00
N TYR A 399 -7.63 -15.13 -24.28
CA TYR A 399 -6.91 -14.16 -25.09
C TYR A 399 -7.06 -12.74 -24.54
N ASP A 400 -8.28 -12.31 -24.27
CA ASP A 400 -8.60 -10.97 -23.75
C ASP A 400 -7.98 -10.73 -22.36
N MET A 401 -7.94 -11.76 -21.52
CA MET A 401 -7.26 -11.76 -20.23
C MET A 401 -5.76 -11.43 -20.35
N PHE A 402 -5.06 -12.09 -21.27
CA PHE A 402 -3.65 -11.81 -21.48
C PHE A 402 -3.40 -10.45 -22.16
N VAL A 403 -4.29 -10.00 -23.05
CA VAL A 403 -4.23 -8.62 -23.57
C VAL A 403 -4.30 -7.61 -22.43
N LYS A 404 -5.21 -7.82 -21.47
CA LYS A 404 -5.34 -6.95 -20.29
C LYS A 404 -4.13 -7.04 -19.37
N SER A 405 -3.61 -8.25 -19.12
CA SER A 405 -2.41 -8.47 -18.32
C SER A 405 -1.18 -7.71 -18.86
N LEU A 406 -1.04 -7.66 -20.18
CA LEU A 406 0.05 -7.00 -20.89
C LEU A 406 -0.28 -5.54 -21.28
N GLY A 407 -1.33 -4.96 -20.71
CA GLY A 407 -1.86 -3.66 -21.12
C GLY A 407 -1.08 -2.45 -20.62
N SER A 408 -0.15 -2.60 -19.68
CA SER A 408 0.65 -1.50 -19.14
C SER A 408 1.53 -0.84 -20.22
N ILE A 409 1.86 0.45 -20.02
CA ILE A 409 2.82 1.17 -20.83
C ILE A 409 4.25 0.67 -20.57
N LEU A 410 5.17 1.01 -21.47
CA LEU A 410 6.58 0.72 -21.24
C LEU A 410 7.14 1.56 -20.10
N GLN A 411 7.94 0.93 -19.25
CA GLN A 411 8.66 1.60 -18.16
C GLN A 411 9.75 2.51 -18.73
N VAL A 412 9.81 3.73 -18.23
CA VAL A 412 10.85 4.68 -18.62
C VAL A 412 11.61 5.19 -17.39
N ASN A 413 12.91 5.42 -17.56
CA ASN A 413 13.75 6.03 -16.54
C ASN A 413 13.54 7.57 -16.48
N GLU A 414 14.19 8.23 -15.55
CA GLU A 414 14.13 9.70 -15.36
C GLU A 414 14.48 10.50 -16.62
N SER A 415 15.25 9.92 -17.55
CA SER A 415 15.62 10.52 -18.84
C SER A 415 14.62 10.20 -19.96
N GLY A 416 13.49 9.55 -19.68
CA GLY A 416 12.47 9.15 -20.64
C GLY A 416 12.89 8.01 -21.58
N LYS A 417 13.93 7.23 -21.22
CA LYS A 417 14.37 6.06 -21.97
C LYS A 417 13.78 4.79 -21.39
N ASN A 418 13.41 3.84 -22.25
CA ASN A 418 12.90 2.54 -21.83
C ASN A 418 13.89 1.83 -20.90
N VAL A 419 13.33 1.17 -19.88
CA VAL A 419 14.04 0.26 -18.98
C VAL A 419 13.98 -1.15 -19.57
N PHE A 420 15.10 -1.89 -19.52
CA PHE A 420 15.22 -3.22 -20.09
C PHE A 420 15.56 -4.23 -19.00
N ASP A 421 15.13 -5.47 -19.19
CA ASP A 421 15.58 -6.61 -18.38
C ASP A 421 17.00 -7.07 -18.79
N GLU A 422 17.48 -8.11 -18.12
CA GLU A 422 18.80 -8.72 -18.38
C GLU A 422 18.95 -9.34 -19.79
N ASN A 423 17.84 -9.59 -20.48
CA ASN A 423 17.78 -10.14 -21.83
C ASN A 423 17.60 -9.05 -22.90
N GLY A 424 17.55 -7.79 -22.48
CA GLY A 424 17.35 -6.64 -23.36
C GLY A 424 15.90 -6.46 -23.82
N GLN A 425 14.92 -7.04 -23.12
CA GLN A 425 13.50 -6.83 -23.38
C GLN A 425 12.98 -5.60 -22.61
N PRO A 426 12.22 -4.70 -23.24
CA PRO A 426 11.69 -3.55 -22.54
C PRO A 426 10.62 -3.97 -21.52
N LEU A 427 10.76 -3.48 -20.28
CA LEU A 427 9.85 -3.75 -19.19
C LEU A 427 8.58 -2.91 -19.30
N LEU A 428 7.47 -3.49 -18.83
CA LEU A 428 6.22 -2.78 -18.62
C LEU A 428 6.22 -2.06 -17.27
N GLU A 429 5.42 -1.01 -17.13
CA GLU A 429 5.13 -0.44 -15.82
C GLU A 429 4.42 -1.47 -14.94
N PRO A 430 4.78 -1.55 -13.65
CA PRO A 430 4.24 -2.54 -12.75
C PRO A 430 2.71 -2.49 -12.65
N SER A 431 2.06 -3.62 -12.88
CA SER A 431 0.61 -3.78 -12.75
C SER A 431 0.26 -4.93 -11.81
N GLY A 432 -0.61 -4.67 -10.85
CA GLY A 432 -1.16 -5.73 -9.99
C GLY A 432 -1.94 -6.80 -10.78
N GLY A 433 -2.40 -6.46 -11.98
CA GLY A 433 -3.10 -7.35 -12.89
C GLY A 433 -2.19 -8.14 -13.85
N PHE A 434 -0.85 -7.97 -13.80
CA PHE A 434 0.07 -8.82 -14.56
C PHE A 434 -0.06 -10.27 -14.07
N LEU A 435 -0.25 -11.22 -14.99
CA LEU A 435 -0.54 -12.60 -14.65
C LEU A 435 0.70 -13.48 -14.67
N GLN A 436 0.86 -14.25 -13.62
CA GLN A 436 1.75 -15.40 -13.54
C GLN A 436 0.93 -16.65 -13.89
N VAL A 437 1.48 -17.58 -14.66
CA VAL A 437 0.67 -18.62 -15.32
C VAL A 437 1.31 -20.00 -15.25
N ALA A 438 0.46 -21.03 -15.16
CA ALA A 438 0.80 -22.43 -15.40
C ALA A 438 -0.18 -23.02 -16.42
N GLY A 439 0.24 -24.06 -17.15
CA GLY A 439 -0.58 -24.72 -18.17
C GLY A 439 -0.83 -23.88 -19.44
N ALA A 440 -0.17 -22.71 -19.56
CA ALA A 440 -0.19 -21.93 -20.79
C ALA A 440 1.23 -21.43 -21.11
N ARG A 441 1.52 -21.24 -22.39
CA ARG A 441 2.70 -20.57 -22.91
C ARG A 441 2.28 -19.37 -23.71
N VAL A 442 2.63 -18.17 -23.23
CA VAL A 442 2.24 -16.91 -23.84
C VAL A 442 3.47 -16.25 -24.43
N TYR A 443 3.49 -16.11 -25.74
CA TYR A 443 4.58 -15.42 -26.46
C TYR A 443 4.09 -14.02 -26.80
N TYR A 444 4.87 -13.02 -26.40
CA TYR A 444 4.46 -11.63 -26.58
C TYR A 444 5.65 -10.69 -26.84
N ASP A 445 5.36 -9.54 -27.42
CA ASP A 445 6.31 -8.45 -27.68
C ASP A 445 5.74 -7.14 -27.10
N THR A 446 6.38 -6.63 -26.04
CA THR A 446 5.96 -5.41 -25.34
C THR A 446 6.17 -4.14 -26.16
N THR A 447 6.98 -4.18 -27.23
CA THR A 447 7.21 -3.03 -28.13
C THR A 447 6.03 -2.75 -29.03
N LEU A 448 5.13 -3.71 -29.21
CA LEU A 448 3.92 -3.58 -30.03
C LEU A 448 2.79 -2.85 -29.30
N PRO A 449 1.85 -2.27 -30.02
CA PRO A 449 0.58 -1.77 -29.45
C PRO A 449 -0.11 -2.88 -28.67
N THR A 450 -0.77 -2.53 -27.57
CA THR A 450 -1.35 -3.47 -26.58
C THR A 450 -2.15 -4.61 -27.23
N GLU A 451 -2.99 -4.29 -28.22
CA GLU A 451 -3.86 -5.28 -28.89
C GLU A 451 -3.09 -6.25 -29.81
N LYS A 452 -1.80 -5.97 -30.08
CA LYS A 452 -0.92 -6.76 -30.93
C LYS A 452 0.26 -7.39 -30.20
N ARG A 453 0.36 -7.19 -28.88
CA ARG A 453 1.47 -7.70 -28.07
C ARG A 453 1.52 -9.22 -28.05
N ILE A 454 0.37 -9.89 -28.04
CA ILE A 454 0.31 -11.35 -28.03
C ILE A 454 0.63 -11.88 -29.43
N LEU A 455 1.69 -12.68 -29.52
CA LEU A 455 2.12 -13.33 -30.76
C LEU A 455 1.47 -14.71 -30.90
N SER A 456 1.44 -15.50 -29.82
CA SER A 456 0.74 -16.79 -29.76
C SER A 456 0.49 -17.19 -28.33
N ILE A 457 -0.50 -18.05 -28.13
CA ILE A 457 -0.81 -18.72 -26.86
C ILE A 457 -0.98 -20.19 -27.13
N ASP A 458 -0.27 -21.03 -26.37
CA ASP A 458 -0.45 -22.48 -26.37
C ASP A 458 -1.00 -22.89 -25.00
N ILE A 459 -2.03 -23.73 -24.98
CA ILE A 459 -2.72 -24.22 -23.77
C ILE A 459 -2.46 -25.71 -23.59
N LEU A 460 -2.22 -26.12 -22.36
CA LEU A 460 -2.05 -27.51 -21.97
C LEU A 460 -3.36 -28.28 -22.15
N ASP A 461 -3.29 -29.36 -22.86
CA ASP A 461 -4.31 -30.40 -22.84
C ASP A 461 -4.05 -31.31 -21.63
N PRO A 462 -4.90 -31.26 -20.59
CA PRO A 462 -4.64 -31.99 -19.33
C PRO A 462 -4.76 -33.50 -19.44
N GLU A 463 -5.36 -34.01 -20.53
CA GLU A 463 -5.47 -35.45 -20.74
C GLU A 463 -4.23 -36.03 -21.43
N THR A 464 -3.60 -35.25 -22.31
CA THR A 464 -2.45 -35.71 -23.11
C THR A 464 -1.12 -35.15 -22.64
N GLY A 465 -1.13 -34.09 -21.83
CA GLY A 465 0.08 -33.35 -21.43
C GLY A 465 0.72 -32.54 -22.56
N VAL A 466 0.01 -32.36 -23.68
CA VAL A 466 0.55 -31.67 -24.87
C VAL A 466 -0.01 -30.25 -24.93
N TYR A 467 0.89 -29.28 -25.22
CA TYR A 467 0.48 -27.91 -25.49
C TYR A 467 -0.04 -27.78 -26.92
N LYS A 468 -1.19 -27.13 -27.09
CA LYS A 468 -1.86 -26.88 -28.35
C LYS A 468 -2.16 -25.39 -28.51
N PRO A 469 -2.12 -24.83 -29.73
CA PRO A 469 -2.53 -23.46 -29.97
C PRO A 469 -3.91 -23.18 -29.40
N LEU A 470 -4.09 -22.01 -28.75
CA LEU A 470 -5.37 -21.58 -28.21
C LEU A 470 -6.42 -21.50 -29.34
N ASN A 471 -7.53 -22.19 -29.16
CA ASN A 471 -8.72 -22.02 -30.01
C ASN A 471 -9.71 -21.09 -29.32
N THR A 472 -9.95 -19.92 -29.88
CA THR A 472 -10.77 -18.87 -29.27
C THR A 472 -12.23 -19.26 -29.06
N THR A 473 -12.73 -20.29 -29.73
CA THR A 473 -14.11 -20.77 -29.64
C THR A 473 -14.29 -22.01 -28.75
N GLU A 474 -13.21 -22.68 -28.40
CA GLU A 474 -13.25 -23.84 -27.51
C GLU A 474 -13.40 -23.44 -26.04
N THR A 475 -13.93 -24.37 -25.27
CA THR A 475 -14.08 -24.24 -23.80
C THR A 475 -12.86 -24.78 -23.08
N TYR A 476 -12.42 -24.03 -22.08
CA TYR A 476 -11.30 -24.35 -21.20
C TYR A 476 -11.70 -24.23 -19.73
N TYR A 477 -11.02 -24.95 -18.85
CA TYR A 477 -11.15 -24.81 -17.40
C TYR A 477 -9.93 -24.09 -16.85
N LEU A 478 -10.17 -22.91 -16.30
CA LEU A 478 -9.18 -22.00 -15.73
C LEU A 478 -9.26 -22.05 -14.22
N VAL A 479 -8.12 -22.21 -13.57
CA VAL A 479 -7.97 -22.06 -12.11
C VAL A 479 -7.40 -20.70 -11.75
N THR A 480 -7.97 -20.10 -10.74
CA THR A 480 -7.48 -18.82 -10.20
C THR A 480 -7.95 -18.64 -8.75
N ASN A 481 -7.59 -17.50 -8.15
CA ASN A 481 -8.16 -17.09 -6.86
C ASN A 481 -9.55 -16.48 -7.04
N ASP A 482 -10.38 -16.54 -5.99
CA ASP A 482 -11.76 -16.04 -6.02
C ASP A 482 -11.84 -14.52 -6.24
N PHE A 483 -10.80 -13.77 -5.87
CA PHE A 483 -10.69 -12.35 -6.19
C PHE A 483 -10.69 -12.12 -7.70
N LEU A 484 -9.83 -12.79 -8.46
CA LEU A 484 -9.81 -12.68 -9.92
C LEU A 484 -11.10 -13.23 -10.54
N ALA A 485 -11.63 -14.35 -10.02
CA ALA A 485 -12.85 -14.97 -10.53
C ALA A 485 -14.09 -14.05 -10.43
N CYS A 486 -14.11 -13.09 -9.49
CA CYS A 486 -15.22 -12.13 -9.35
C CYS A 486 -15.27 -11.07 -10.46
N TRP A 487 -14.22 -10.91 -11.23
CA TRP A 487 -14.09 -9.87 -12.27
C TRP A 487 -14.31 -10.43 -13.69
N TRP A 488 -14.70 -11.69 -13.80
CA TRP A 488 -14.90 -12.48 -15.04
C TRP A 488 -16.33 -13.01 -15.09
#